data_dc5cc5560e04f10e28de519f43037409
#
_entry.id   dc5cc5560e04f10e28de519f43037409
#
_cell.length_a   1.000
_cell.length_b   1.000
_cell.length_c   1.000
_cell.angle_alpha   90.00
_cell.angle_beta   90.00
_cell.angle_gamma   90.00
#
_symmetry.space_group_name_H-M   'P 1'
#
loop_
_entity.id
_entity.type
_entity.pdbx_description
1 polymer ?
#
loop_
_entity_poly.entity_id
_entity_poly.type
_entity_poly.pdbx_seq_one_letter_code
_entity_poly.pdbx_strand_id
1 'polypeptide(L)'
;LSTQAVSSAHDLTETAWLRFLRAHAAITRELSSRLEALHELTLSDFDVLVQLYYAEGRRMRRIDIARSVLLTASGITRLLDGLESCGLVAKERCA
;
A
#
# COMPACT_ATOMS: atom_id res chain seq x y z
N LEU A 1 -0.44 -7.44 35.38
CA LEU A 1 0.60 -6.48 35.00
C LEU A 1 -0.01 -5.11 34.79
N SER A 2 0.64 -4.10 35.27
CA SER A 2 0.25 -2.72 35.05
C SER A 2 1.47 -1.89 34.67
N THR A 3 1.25 -0.85 33.88
CA THR A 3 2.31 0.05 33.49
C THR A 3 1.89 1.48 33.80
N GLN A 4 2.70 2.18 34.60
CA GLN A 4 2.46 3.57 34.94
C GLN A 4 2.94 4.51 33.84
N ALA A 5 3.86 4.09 32.99
CA ALA A 5 4.34 4.89 31.87
C ALA A 5 3.19 5.24 30.91
N VAL A 6 2.31 4.27 30.63
CA VAL A 6 1.14 4.51 29.77
C VAL A 6 0.16 5.48 30.43
N SER A 7 -0.06 5.34 31.76
CA SER A 7 -0.96 6.24 32.49
C SER A 7 -0.50 7.69 32.45
N SER A 8 0.81 7.92 32.60
CA SER A 8 1.37 9.26 32.64
C SER A 8 1.49 9.90 31.26
N ALA A 9 1.59 9.09 30.19
CA ALA A 9 1.72 9.54 28.83
C ALA A 9 0.39 9.61 28.08
N HIS A 10 -0.73 9.45 28.77
CA HIS A 10 -2.06 9.43 28.16
C HIS A 10 -2.53 10.84 27.81
N ASP A 11 -2.13 11.33 26.65
CA ASP A 11 -2.46 12.66 26.13
C ASP A 11 -3.21 12.57 24.80
N LEU A 12 -3.51 13.74 24.22
CA LEU A 12 -4.22 13.82 22.93
C LEU A 12 -3.46 13.17 21.80
N THR A 13 -2.14 13.26 21.82
CA THR A 13 -1.28 12.68 20.78
C THR A 13 -1.40 11.17 20.76
N GLU A 14 -1.33 10.53 21.93
CA GLU A 14 -1.49 9.08 22.04
C GLU A 14 -2.89 8.63 21.65
N THR A 15 -3.91 9.37 22.06
CA THR A 15 -5.28 9.07 21.69
C THR A 15 -5.47 9.15 20.18
N ALA A 16 -4.92 10.19 19.54
CA ALA A 16 -4.95 10.33 18.08
C ALA A 16 -4.23 9.18 17.39
N TRP A 17 -3.09 8.77 17.90
CA TRP A 17 -2.32 7.65 17.38
C TRP A 17 -3.12 6.35 17.41
N LEU A 18 -3.74 6.02 18.54
CA LEU A 18 -4.54 4.82 18.69
C LEU A 18 -5.76 4.83 17.76
N ARG A 19 -6.45 5.97 17.66
CA ARG A 19 -7.58 6.12 16.75
C ARG A 19 -7.16 5.98 15.30
N PHE A 20 -6.03 6.57 14.96
CA PHE A 20 -5.46 6.44 13.61
C PHE A 20 -5.17 4.97 13.27
N LEU A 21 -4.51 4.25 14.18
CA LEU A 21 -4.20 2.83 13.96
C LEU A 21 -5.45 2.00 13.78
N ARG A 22 -6.48 2.25 14.59
CA ARG A 22 -7.74 1.51 14.48
C ARG A 22 -8.45 1.81 13.17
N ALA A 23 -8.51 3.08 12.77
CA ALA A 23 -9.10 3.49 11.51
C ALA A 23 -8.32 2.88 10.34
N HIS A 24 -7.01 2.95 10.38
CA HIS A 24 -6.14 2.36 9.37
C HIS A 24 -6.38 0.86 9.22
N ALA A 25 -6.45 0.14 10.34
CA ALA A 25 -6.71 -1.30 10.32
C ALA A 25 -8.09 -1.62 9.72
N ALA A 26 -9.12 -0.86 10.09
CA ALA A 26 -10.48 -1.07 9.59
C ALA A 26 -10.58 -0.79 8.09
N ILE A 27 -10.01 0.31 7.63
CA ILE A 27 -10.00 0.70 6.21
C ILE A 27 -9.20 -0.33 5.40
N THR A 28 -8.04 -0.73 5.90
CA THR A 28 -7.18 -1.72 5.24
C THR A 28 -7.90 -3.05 5.04
N ARG A 29 -8.59 -3.54 6.07
CA ARG A 29 -9.35 -4.79 5.96
C ARG A 29 -10.48 -4.69 4.95
N GLU A 30 -11.24 -3.59 4.99
CA GLU A 30 -12.35 -3.37 4.08
C GLU A 30 -11.86 -3.26 2.63
N LEU A 31 -10.82 -2.48 2.40
CA LEU A 31 -10.25 -2.29 1.07
C LEU A 31 -9.67 -3.59 0.54
N SER A 32 -8.91 -4.33 1.34
CA SER A 32 -8.35 -5.63 0.95
C SER A 32 -9.45 -6.61 0.55
N SER A 33 -10.52 -6.67 1.34
CA SER A 33 -11.64 -7.55 1.07
C SER A 33 -12.30 -7.22 -0.27
N ARG A 34 -12.53 -5.95 -0.53
CA ARG A 34 -13.15 -5.51 -1.79
C ARG A 34 -12.24 -5.73 -3.00
N LEU A 35 -10.96 -5.45 -2.87
CA LEU A 35 -10.01 -5.67 -3.96
C LEU A 35 -9.93 -7.14 -4.33
N GLU A 36 -9.87 -8.01 -3.33
CA GLU A 36 -9.83 -9.45 -3.57
C GLU A 36 -11.13 -9.95 -4.21
N ALA A 37 -12.28 -9.55 -3.66
CA ALA A 37 -13.58 -10.01 -4.12
C ALA A 37 -13.93 -9.54 -5.53
N LEU A 38 -13.57 -8.30 -5.88
CA LEU A 38 -13.99 -7.69 -7.13
C LEU A 38 -12.93 -7.78 -8.23
N HIS A 39 -11.65 -7.84 -7.87
CA HIS A 39 -10.55 -7.71 -8.84
C HIS A 39 -9.44 -8.74 -8.66
N GLU A 40 -9.50 -9.57 -7.64
CA GLU A 40 -8.44 -10.52 -7.30
C GLU A 40 -7.08 -9.84 -7.09
N LEU A 41 -7.11 -8.63 -6.51
CA LEU A 41 -5.92 -7.84 -6.24
C LEU A 41 -5.62 -7.78 -4.75
N THR A 42 -4.34 -7.70 -4.42
CA THR A 42 -3.88 -7.41 -3.06
C THR A 42 -3.78 -5.90 -2.86
N LEU A 43 -3.63 -5.46 -1.61
CA LEU A 43 -3.35 -4.06 -1.29
C LEU A 43 -2.03 -3.61 -1.90
N SER A 44 -1.01 -4.47 -1.92
CA SER A 44 0.27 -4.15 -2.55
C SER A 44 0.14 -3.93 -4.05
N ASP A 45 -0.66 -4.74 -4.73
CA ASP A 45 -0.98 -4.55 -6.14
C ASP A 45 -1.64 -3.18 -6.36
N PHE A 46 -2.61 -2.86 -5.51
CA PHE A 46 -3.34 -1.60 -5.60
C PHE A 46 -2.42 -0.40 -5.37
N ASP A 47 -1.51 -0.48 -4.41
CA ASP A 47 -0.54 0.56 -4.13
C ASP A 47 0.30 0.87 -5.38
N VAL A 48 0.81 -0.15 -6.05
CA VAL A 48 1.57 0.02 -7.29
C VAL A 48 0.71 0.65 -8.39
N LEU A 49 -0.51 0.17 -8.57
CA LEU A 49 -1.40 0.69 -9.60
C LEU A 49 -1.76 2.15 -9.37
N VAL A 50 -1.98 2.55 -8.12
CA VAL A 50 -2.24 3.94 -7.76
C VAL A 50 -1.04 4.82 -8.07
N GLN A 51 0.17 4.38 -7.74
CA GLN A 51 1.39 5.14 -8.05
C GLN A 51 1.54 5.36 -9.56
N LEU A 52 1.29 4.34 -10.34
CA LEU A 52 1.34 4.45 -11.81
C LEU A 52 0.24 5.36 -12.35
N TYR A 53 -0.96 5.25 -11.81
CA TYR A 53 -2.11 6.06 -12.27
C TYR A 53 -1.85 7.56 -12.14
N TYR A 54 -1.22 7.97 -11.03
CA TYR A 54 -0.93 9.38 -10.77
C TYR A 54 0.43 9.84 -11.31
N ALA A 55 1.24 8.94 -11.84
CA ALA A 55 2.51 9.30 -12.45
C ALA A 55 2.30 10.04 -13.78
N GLU A 56 3.21 10.93 -14.13
CA GLU A 56 3.17 11.64 -15.40
C GLU A 56 3.24 10.64 -16.55
N GLY A 57 2.29 10.73 -17.46
CA GLY A 57 2.18 9.80 -18.58
C GLY A 57 1.81 8.38 -18.18
N ARG A 58 1.45 8.17 -16.90
CA ARG A 58 1.13 6.85 -16.34
C ARG A 58 2.25 5.84 -16.57
N ARG A 59 3.48 6.32 -16.45
CA ARG A 59 4.70 5.54 -16.66
C ARG A 59 5.67 5.80 -15.54
N MET A 60 6.32 4.74 -15.08
CA MET A 60 7.37 4.85 -14.06
C MET A 60 8.42 3.79 -14.33
N ARG A 61 9.66 4.10 -14.00
CA ARG A 61 10.70 3.09 -13.97
C ARG A 61 10.50 2.19 -12.77
N ARG A 62 10.89 0.93 -12.91
CA ARG A 62 10.73 -0.07 -11.85
C ARG A 62 11.34 0.40 -10.53
N ILE A 63 12.52 1.02 -10.57
CA ILE A 63 13.18 1.52 -9.37
C ILE A 63 12.37 2.65 -8.71
N ASP A 64 11.73 3.50 -9.50
CA ASP A 64 10.92 4.58 -8.98
C ASP A 64 9.62 4.05 -8.34
N ILE A 65 9.04 3.02 -8.92
CA ILE A 65 7.89 2.33 -8.32
C ILE A 65 8.28 1.78 -6.95
N ALA A 66 9.42 1.08 -6.87
CA ALA A 66 9.88 0.49 -5.62
C ALA A 66 10.11 1.53 -4.52
N ARG A 67 10.49 2.75 -4.90
CA ARG A 67 10.70 3.85 -3.95
C ARG A 67 9.41 4.56 -3.57
N SER A 68 8.40 4.50 -4.41
CA SER A 68 7.16 5.27 -4.23
C SER A 68 6.09 4.51 -3.47
N VAL A 69 6.11 3.18 -3.47
CA VAL A 69 5.08 2.40 -2.79
C VAL A 69 5.09 2.64 -1.28
N LEU A 70 3.90 2.72 -0.71
CA LEU A 70 3.72 3.03 0.71
C LEU A 70 3.73 1.78 1.58
N LEU A 71 3.48 0.63 1.00
CA LEU A 71 3.54 -0.65 1.69
C LEU A 71 4.96 -1.21 1.57
N THR A 72 5.15 -2.47 1.29
CA THR A 72 6.49 -3.03 1.18
C THR A 72 7.00 -3.01 -0.25
N ALA A 73 8.26 -2.65 -0.43
CA ALA A 73 8.93 -2.78 -1.73
C ALA A 73 9.46 -4.20 -1.97
N SER A 74 9.40 -5.07 -0.97
CA SER A 74 9.83 -6.46 -1.08
C SER A 74 8.96 -7.21 -2.09
N GLY A 75 9.59 -7.92 -3.02
CA GLY A 75 8.86 -8.69 -4.03
C GLY A 75 8.25 -7.88 -5.14
N ILE A 76 8.68 -6.63 -5.34
CA ILE A 76 8.12 -5.74 -6.37
C ILE A 76 8.23 -6.33 -7.78
N THR A 77 9.32 -7.03 -8.07
CA THR A 77 9.51 -7.66 -9.39
C THR A 77 8.45 -8.71 -9.65
N ARG A 78 8.21 -9.59 -8.67
CA ARG A 78 7.18 -10.63 -8.77
C ARG A 78 5.78 -10.03 -8.89
N LEU A 79 5.53 -8.97 -8.13
CA LEU A 79 4.25 -8.25 -8.15
C LEU A 79 4.01 -7.65 -9.53
N LEU A 80 4.99 -6.97 -10.10
CA LEU A 80 4.89 -6.38 -11.44
C LEU A 80 4.70 -7.43 -12.51
N ASP A 81 5.39 -8.57 -12.41
CA ASP A 81 5.20 -9.68 -13.34
C ASP A 81 3.77 -10.22 -13.29
N GLY A 82 3.20 -10.32 -12.09
CA GLY A 82 1.81 -10.72 -11.90
C GLY A 82 0.82 -9.74 -12.53
N LEU A 83 1.03 -8.45 -12.32
CA LEU A 83 0.18 -7.40 -12.91
C LEU A 83 0.28 -7.39 -14.44
N GLU A 84 1.48 -7.64 -14.98
CA GLU A 84 1.65 -7.74 -16.42
C GLU A 84 0.91 -8.96 -16.98
N SER A 85 0.97 -10.09 -16.29
CA SER A 85 0.26 -11.31 -16.69
C SER A 85 -1.25 -11.10 -16.76
N CYS A 86 -1.78 -10.24 -15.88
CA CYS A 86 -3.21 -9.90 -15.85
C CYS A 86 -3.57 -8.79 -16.86
N GLY A 87 -2.61 -8.23 -17.57
CA GLY A 87 -2.85 -7.16 -18.52
C GLY A 87 -3.07 -5.79 -17.91
N LEU A 88 -2.79 -5.61 -16.61
CA LEU A 88 -2.99 -4.34 -15.92
C LEU A 88 -1.83 -3.38 -16.10
N VAL A 89 -0.64 -3.89 -16.35
CA VAL A 89 0.54 -3.08 -16.66
C VAL A 89 1.26 -3.68 -17.85
N ALA A 90 2.04 -2.85 -18.54
CA ALA A 90 2.88 -3.28 -19.66
C ALA A 90 4.31 -2.80 -19.43
N LYS A 91 5.26 -3.64 -19.76
CA LYS A 91 6.68 -3.28 -19.71
C LYS A 91 7.05 -2.58 -21.01
N GLU A 92 7.75 -1.47 -20.88
CA GLU A 92 8.28 -0.73 -22.02
C GLU A 92 9.80 -0.67 -21.89
N ARG A 93 10.48 -0.77 -23.01
CA ARG A 93 11.93 -0.58 -23.04
C ARG A 93 12.24 0.91 -23.10
N CYS A 94 13.23 1.33 -22.31
CA CYS A 94 13.78 2.66 -22.46
C CYS A 94 14.50 2.76 -23.81
N ALA A 95 14.17 3.81 -24.51
CA ALA A 95 14.84 4.09 -25.78
C ALA A 95 16.29 4.50 -25.51
#